data_39f88a16bef39206c8b4788926b2676c
#
_entry.id   39f88a16bef39206c8b4788926b2676c
#
_cell.length_a   1.000
_cell.length_b   1.000
_cell.length_c   1.000
_cell.angle_alpha   90.00
_cell.angle_beta   90.00
_cell.angle_gamma   90.00
#
_symmetry.space_group_name_H-M   'P 1'
#
loop_
_entity.id
_entity.type
_entity.pdbx_description
1 polymer ?
#
loop_
_entity_poly.entity_id
_entity_poly.type
_entity_poly.pdbx_seq_one_letter_code
_entity_poly.pdbx_strand_id
1 'polypeptide(L)'
;MAKKIAETPLMKQYLEMKRRHPDAILLFRVGDFYETFSDDAIDASRILGITLTRRANGSASSIELAGFPHHALDTYLPRLVRAGRRVAICEQLEDPKLTKKLVKRGITELITPGLNLSDSLLQSRRNNFLAGVCFGPKQVGMAFLDIST
;
A
#
# COMPACT_ATOMS: atom_id res chain seq x y z
N MET A 1 -20.40 11.26 -6.89
CA MET A 1 -21.21 10.33 -6.08
C MET A 1 -20.34 9.13 -5.69
N ALA A 2 -20.04 8.96 -4.41
CA ALA A 2 -19.33 7.80 -3.94
C ALA A 2 -20.18 6.56 -4.19
N LYS A 3 -19.70 5.64 -5.03
CA LYS A 3 -20.31 4.34 -5.26
C LYS A 3 -20.42 3.63 -3.90
N LYS A 4 -21.64 3.36 -3.45
CA LYS A 4 -21.88 2.60 -2.22
C LYS A 4 -21.30 1.20 -2.42
N ILE A 5 -20.10 0.97 -1.91
CA ILE A 5 -19.42 -0.33 -1.96
C ILE A 5 -20.22 -1.27 -1.04
N ALA A 6 -20.68 -2.38 -1.57
CA ALA A 6 -21.39 -3.37 -0.77
C ALA A 6 -20.44 -3.89 0.32
N GLU A 7 -20.85 -3.75 1.57
CA GLU A 7 -19.98 -3.90 2.74
C GLU A 7 -19.89 -5.36 3.18
N THR A 8 -19.09 -6.17 2.49
CA THR A 8 -18.67 -7.44 3.08
C THR A 8 -17.80 -7.20 4.33
N PRO A 9 -17.77 -8.09 5.32
CA PRO A 9 -16.91 -7.93 6.49
C PRO A 9 -15.43 -7.66 6.15
N LEU A 10 -14.92 -8.29 5.08
CA LEU A 10 -13.57 -8.06 4.57
C LEU A 10 -13.39 -6.62 4.09
N MET A 11 -14.34 -6.12 3.31
CA MET A 11 -14.27 -4.75 2.78
C MET A 11 -14.44 -3.69 3.88
N LYS A 12 -15.18 -3.98 4.95
CA LYS A 12 -15.23 -3.09 6.12
C LYS A 12 -13.85 -2.93 6.77
N GLN A 13 -13.12 -4.04 6.97
CA GLN A 13 -11.75 -3.98 7.49
C GLN A 13 -10.84 -3.19 6.54
N TYR A 14 -10.89 -3.45 5.24
CA TYR A 14 -10.10 -2.73 4.25
C TYR A 14 -10.37 -1.23 4.30
N LEU A 15 -11.62 -0.81 4.23
CA LEU A 15 -12.02 0.59 4.23
C LEU A 15 -11.66 1.31 5.53
N GLU A 16 -11.74 0.63 6.67
CA GLU A 16 -11.32 1.21 7.96
C GLU A 16 -9.82 1.54 7.94
N MET A 17 -8.99 0.63 7.44
CA MET A 17 -7.54 0.85 7.33
C MET A 17 -7.21 1.90 6.27
N LYS A 18 -7.91 1.88 5.13
CA LYS A 18 -7.73 2.87 4.08
C LYS A 18 -8.07 4.29 4.54
N ARG A 19 -9.07 4.47 5.39
CA ARG A 19 -9.40 5.78 5.98
C ARG A 19 -8.27 6.35 6.85
N ARG A 20 -7.49 5.50 7.49
CA ARG A 20 -6.34 5.93 8.32
C ARG A 20 -5.13 6.33 7.47
N HIS A 21 -5.03 5.79 6.26
CA HIS A 21 -3.93 6.03 5.32
C HIS A 21 -4.47 6.26 3.90
N PRO A 22 -5.22 7.35 3.68
CA PRO A 22 -5.91 7.58 2.41
C PRO A 22 -4.97 7.79 1.23
N ASP A 23 -3.77 8.26 1.48
CA ASP A 23 -2.72 8.59 0.53
C ASP A 23 -1.75 7.42 0.23
N ALA A 24 -1.88 6.30 0.95
CA ALA A 24 -1.06 5.12 0.74
C ALA A 24 -1.79 4.04 -0.05
N ILE A 25 -1.09 3.35 -0.95
CA ILE A 25 -1.59 2.10 -1.54
C ILE A 25 -1.62 1.06 -0.42
N LEU A 26 -2.80 0.51 -0.13
CA LEU A 26 -2.98 -0.49 0.90
C LEU A 26 -2.81 -1.89 0.31
N LEU A 27 -1.71 -2.55 0.65
CA LEU A 27 -1.46 -3.97 0.38
C LEU A 27 -2.10 -4.80 1.49
N PHE A 28 -3.26 -5.37 1.21
CA PHE A 28 -4.10 -6.02 2.18
C PHE A 28 -3.99 -7.55 2.07
N ARG A 29 -3.47 -8.20 3.11
CA ARG A 29 -3.25 -9.64 3.11
C ARG A 29 -4.56 -10.43 3.09
N VAL A 30 -4.76 -11.23 2.05
CA VAL A 30 -5.90 -12.14 1.90
C VAL A 30 -5.37 -13.52 1.52
N GLY A 31 -5.31 -14.42 2.50
CA GLY A 31 -4.68 -15.73 2.30
C GLY A 31 -3.22 -15.60 1.87
N ASP A 32 -2.88 -16.14 0.72
CA ASP A 32 -1.52 -16.12 0.17
C ASP A 32 -1.21 -14.91 -0.72
N PHE A 33 -2.13 -13.93 -0.80
CA PHE A 33 -1.98 -12.76 -1.64
C PHE A 33 -1.99 -11.47 -0.82
N TYR A 34 -1.29 -10.44 -1.36
CA TYR A 34 -1.62 -9.06 -1.10
C TYR A 34 -2.60 -8.60 -2.17
N GLU A 35 -3.78 -8.19 -1.75
CA GLU A 35 -4.82 -7.63 -2.60
C GLU A 35 -4.94 -6.13 -2.35
N THR A 36 -5.24 -5.39 -3.39
CA THR A 36 -5.57 -3.97 -3.34
C THR A 36 -6.86 -3.74 -4.12
N PHE A 37 -7.65 -2.72 -3.73
CA PHE A 37 -8.99 -2.52 -4.24
C PHE A 37 -9.20 -1.09 -4.73
N SER A 38 -10.22 -0.89 -5.60
CA SER A 38 -10.62 0.41 -6.15
C SER A 38 -9.46 1.14 -6.83
N ASP A 39 -9.26 2.41 -6.51
CA ASP A 39 -8.21 3.27 -7.08
C ASP A 39 -6.80 2.73 -6.80
N ASP A 40 -6.57 2.14 -5.63
CA ASP A 40 -5.29 1.49 -5.32
C ASP A 40 -5.01 0.33 -6.27
N ALA A 41 -6.03 -0.45 -6.64
CA ALA A 41 -5.89 -1.56 -7.58
C ALA A 41 -5.53 -1.07 -8.98
N ILE A 42 -6.17 -0.01 -9.44
CA ILE A 42 -5.91 0.61 -10.73
C ILE A 42 -4.47 1.13 -10.80
N ASP A 43 -4.05 1.84 -9.75
CA ASP A 43 -2.72 2.44 -9.68
C ASP A 43 -1.63 1.36 -9.55
N ALA A 44 -1.82 0.39 -8.67
CA ALA A 44 -0.90 -0.74 -8.49
C ALA A 44 -0.78 -1.58 -9.78
N SER A 45 -1.90 -1.90 -10.43
CA SER A 45 -1.90 -2.64 -11.69
C SER A 45 -1.06 -1.94 -12.76
N ARG A 46 -1.24 -0.64 -12.91
CA ARG A 46 -0.49 0.18 -13.86
C ARG A 46 1.01 0.21 -13.57
N ILE A 47 1.40 0.42 -12.30
CA ILE A 47 2.80 0.54 -11.89
C ILE A 47 3.52 -0.81 -11.96
N LEU A 48 2.85 -1.86 -11.49
CA LEU A 48 3.44 -3.18 -11.37
C LEU A 48 3.34 -4.02 -12.64
N GLY A 49 2.43 -3.65 -13.56
CA GLY A 49 2.13 -4.43 -14.76
C GLY A 49 1.41 -5.75 -14.43
N ILE A 50 0.63 -5.78 -13.34
CA ILE A 50 -0.16 -6.94 -12.93
C ILE A 50 -1.62 -6.80 -13.40
N THR A 51 -2.32 -7.92 -13.49
CA THR A 51 -3.69 -7.95 -14.01
C THR A 51 -4.64 -7.20 -13.09
N LEU A 52 -5.40 -6.27 -13.67
CA LEU A 52 -6.55 -5.64 -13.03
C LEU A 52 -7.78 -6.50 -13.30
N THR A 53 -8.40 -6.97 -12.23
CA THR A 53 -9.64 -7.77 -12.28
C THR A 53 -10.78 -7.08 -11.56
N ARG A 54 -11.92 -7.71 -11.49
CA ARG A 54 -13.07 -7.26 -10.71
C ARG A 54 -13.54 -8.38 -9.79
N ARG A 55 -13.77 -8.05 -8.55
CA ARG A 55 -14.35 -8.95 -7.56
C ARG A 55 -15.81 -8.59 -7.32
N ALA A 56 -16.68 -9.60 -7.37
CA ALA A 56 -18.06 -9.42 -6.93
C ALA A 56 -18.08 -9.11 -5.42
N ASN A 57 -18.75 -8.03 -5.07
CA ASN A 57 -18.83 -7.55 -3.69
C ASN A 57 -20.28 -7.44 -3.26
N GLY A 58 -20.86 -8.61 -2.89
CA GLY A 58 -22.29 -8.71 -2.58
C GLY A 58 -23.18 -8.64 -3.83
N SER A 59 -24.48 -8.44 -3.64
CA SER A 59 -25.53 -8.69 -4.65
C SER A 59 -25.58 -7.68 -5.80
N ALA A 60 -24.80 -6.61 -5.83
CA ALA A 60 -25.04 -5.55 -6.83
C ALA A 60 -23.80 -4.76 -7.30
N SER A 61 -22.61 -4.97 -6.79
CA SER A 61 -21.44 -4.18 -7.19
C SER A 61 -20.19 -5.02 -7.39
N SER A 62 -19.42 -4.70 -8.40
CA SER A 62 -18.05 -5.19 -8.56
C SER A 62 -17.07 -4.11 -8.17
N ILE A 63 -15.97 -4.49 -7.54
CA ILE A 63 -14.87 -3.60 -7.19
C ILE A 63 -13.62 -4.02 -7.94
N GLU A 64 -12.86 -3.05 -8.41
CA GLU A 64 -11.56 -3.29 -9.02
C GLU A 64 -10.64 -3.95 -8.00
N LEU A 65 -9.89 -4.96 -8.47
CA LEU A 65 -8.97 -5.77 -7.69
C LEU A 65 -7.69 -5.99 -8.48
N ALA A 66 -6.56 -5.77 -7.84
CA ALA A 66 -5.26 -6.23 -8.28
C ALA A 66 -4.54 -6.87 -7.11
N GLY A 67 -3.68 -7.83 -7.38
CA GLY A 67 -2.94 -8.49 -6.31
C GLY A 67 -1.80 -9.34 -6.83
N PHE A 68 -0.94 -9.73 -5.91
CA PHE A 68 0.21 -10.60 -6.19
C PHE A 68 0.47 -11.52 -4.99
N PRO A 69 1.15 -12.67 -5.19
CA PRO A 69 1.50 -13.57 -4.11
C PRO A 69 2.34 -12.88 -3.03
N HIS A 70 2.04 -13.12 -1.75
CA HIS A 70 2.70 -12.43 -0.65
C HIS A 70 4.23 -12.63 -0.61
N HIS A 71 4.71 -13.79 -1.02
CA HIS A 71 6.14 -14.07 -1.10
C HIS A 71 6.88 -13.25 -2.17
N ALA A 72 6.15 -12.58 -3.06
CA ALA A 72 6.72 -11.70 -4.07
C ALA A 72 6.77 -10.22 -3.62
N LEU A 73 6.52 -9.93 -2.33
CA LEU A 73 6.53 -8.57 -1.79
C LEU A 73 7.83 -7.83 -2.11
N ASP A 74 8.97 -8.49 -1.89
CA ASP A 74 10.30 -7.90 -2.14
C ASP A 74 10.55 -7.53 -3.61
N THR A 75 9.82 -8.14 -4.53
CA THR A 75 9.87 -7.83 -5.96
C THR A 75 9.00 -6.64 -6.32
N TYR A 76 7.79 -6.57 -5.76
CA TYR A 76 6.79 -5.58 -6.16
C TYR A 76 6.82 -4.30 -5.34
N LEU A 77 7.08 -4.39 -4.03
CA LEU A 77 7.12 -3.23 -3.14
C LEU A 77 8.11 -2.14 -3.61
N PRO A 78 9.37 -2.48 -3.99
CA PRO A 78 10.30 -1.47 -4.48
C PRO A 78 9.80 -0.71 -5.71
N ARG A 79 9.02 -1.36 -6.56
CA ARG A 79 8.46 -0.72 -7.77
C ARG A 79 7.41 0.33 -7.43
N LEU A 80 6.54 0.07 -6.44
CA LEU A 80 5.57 1.04 -5.95
C LEU A 80 6.27 2.24 -5.30
N VAL A 81 7.25 1.98 -4.44
CA VAL A 81 7.99 3.03 -3.74
C VAL A 81 8.80 3.90 -4.72
N ARG A 82 9.45 3.30 -5.71
CA ARG A 82 10.18 4.03 -6.77
C ARG A 82 9.26 4.85 -7.68
N ALA A 83 8.01 4.43 -7.82
CA ALA A 83 6.97 5.22 -8.50
C ALA A 83 6.43 6.38 -7.63
N GLY A 84 7.03 6.62 -6.45
CA GLY A 84 6.65 7.71 -5.55
C GLY A 84 5.41 7.43 -4.72
N ARG A 85 5.00 6.16 -4.58
CA ARG A 85 3.82 5.79 -3.81
C ARG A 85 4.17 5.45 -2.37
N ARG A 86 3.40 6.00 -1.43
CA ARG A 86 3.37 5.47 -0.06
C ARG A 86 2.64 4.14 -0.08
N VAL A 87 3.12 3.19 0.70
CA VAL A 87 2.55 1.84 0.77
C VAL A 87 2.30 1.47 2.23
N ALA A 88 1.09 1.04 2.54
CA ALA A 88 0.74 0.48 3.83
C ALA A 88 0.62 -1.05 3.68
N ILE A 89 1.40 -1.79 4.44
CA ILE A 89 1.34 -3.26 4.48
C ILE A 89 0.41 -3.67 5.60
N CYS A 90 -0.61 -4.43 5.26
CA CYS A 90 -1.61 -4.93 6.18
C CYS A 90 -1.55 -6.45 6.25
N GLU A 91 -1.17 -6.97 7.42
CA GLU A 91 -1.01 -8.39 7.68
C GLU A 91 -2.18 -8.98 8.46
N GLN A 92 -2.33 -10.30 8.35
CA GLN A 92 -3.17 -11.09 9.22
C GLN A 92 -2.49 -11.19 10.60
N LEU A 93 -3.18 -10.77 11.65
CA LEU A 93 -2.67 -10.79 13.03
C LEU A 93 -2.99 -12.09 13.77
N GLU A 94 -3.76 -12.97 13.14
CA GLU A 94 -4.22 -14.26 13.68
C GLU A 94 -3.99 -15.35 12.64
N ASP A 95 -3.77 -16.57 13.10
CA ASP A 95 -3.69 -17.73 12.20
C ASP A 95 -5.10 -18.03 11.65
N PRO A 96 -5.28 -18.01 10.31
CA PRO A 96 -6.56 -18.33 9.69
C PRO A 96 -7.08 -19.74 10.01
N LYS A 97 -6.17 -20.67 10.34
CA LYS A 97 -6.52 -22.06 10.66
C LYS A 97 -7.13 -22.21 12.06
N LEU A 98 -6.85 -21.26 12.94
CA LEU A 98 -7.29 -21.28 14.34
C LEU A 98 -8.58 -20.48 14.59
N THR A 99 -9.02 -19.67 13.63
CA THR A 99 -10.22 -18.86 13.78
C THR A 99 -11.32 -19.27 12.81
N LYS A 100 -12.56 -19.39 13.33
CA LYS A 100 -13.78 -19.61 12.52
C LYS A 100 -14.40 -18.30 12.05
N LYS A 101 -13.89 -17.16 12.54
CA LYS A 101 -14.37 -15.82 12.21
C LYS A 101 -13.45 -15.17 11.16
N LEU A 102 -13.86 -13.99 10.70
CA LEU A 102 -12.97 -13.17 9.87
C LEU A 102 -11.68 -12.86 10.62
N VAL A 103 -10.54 -13.23 10.03
CA VAL A 103 -9.21 -13.00 10.58
C VAL A 103 -9.00 -11.51 10.83
N LYS A 104 -8.52 -11.15 11.99
CA LYS A 104 -8.11 -9.76 12.29
C LYS A 104 -6.89 -9.39 11.48
N ARG A 105 -6.89 -8.17 11.00
CA ARG A 105 -5.78 -7.59 10.23
C ARG A 105 -5.38 -6.26 10.83
N GLY A 106 -4.12 -5.90 10.61
CA GLY A 106 -3.56 -4.62 11.04
C GLY A 106 -2.45 -4.16 10.14
N ILE A 107 -2.22 -2.86 10.10
CA ILE A 107 -1.09 -2.28 9.39
C ILE A 107 0.16 -2.55 10.24
N THR A 108 1.09 -3.29 9.66
CA THR A 108 2.37 -3.64 10.29
C THR A 108 3.49 -2.72 9.87
N GLU A 109 3.39 -2.16 8.67
CA GLU A 109 4.43 -1.29 8.13
C GLU A 109 3.83 -0.21 7.23
N LEU A 110 4.38 1.00 7.31
CA LEU A 110 4.05 2.12 6.44
C LEU A 110 5.33 2.62 5.77
N ILE A 111 5.42 2.42 4.46
CA ILE A 111 6.60 2.78 3.68
C ILE A 111 6.33 4.08 2.95
N THR A 112 7.20 5.06 3.18
CA THR A 112 7.16 6.36 2.52
C THR A 112 8.38 6.50 1.62
N PRO A 113 8.22 6.89 0.35
CA PRO A 113 9.35 7.17 -0.53
C PRO A 113 10.33 8.17 0.11
N GLY A 114 11.63 7.93 -0.04
CA GLY A 114 12.67 8.77 0.53
C GLY A 114 12.96 8.57 2.02
N LEU A 115 12.11 7.86 2.77
CA LEU A 115 12.31 7.57 4.20
C LEU A 115 12.69 6.12 4.49
N ASN A 116 12.74 5.26 3.48
CA ASN A 116 13.04 3.85 3.69
C ASN A 116 14.53 3.58 3.53
N LEU A 117 15.13 3.04 4.59
CA LEU A 117 16.55 2.67 4.67
C LEU A 117 16.82 1.20 4.33
N SER A 118 15.80 0.47 3.89
CA SER A 118 15.97 -0.94 3.51
C SER A 118 16.83 -1.07 2.25
N ASP A 119 17.86 -1.89 2.31
CA ASP A 119 18.80 -2.12 1.19
C ASP A 119 18.08 -2.56 -0.10
N SER A 120 16.98 -3.30 0.02
CA SER A 120 16.16 -3.74 -1.12
C SER A 120 15.45 -2.58 -1.85
N LEU A 121 15.23 -1.46 -1.16
CA LEU A 121 14.58 -0.26 -1.71
C LEU A 121 15.58 0.77 -2.20
N LEU A 122 16.79 0.76 -1.64
CA LEU A 122 17.88 1.65 -2.06
C LEU A 122 18.56 1.10 -3.31
N GLN A 123 18.77 1.95 -4.29
CA GLN A 123 19.58 1.62 -5.47
C GLN A 123 21.03 1.99 -5.19
N SER A 124 21.93 1.00 -5.11
CA SER A 124 23.36 1.17 -4.83
C SER A 124 24.14 2.10 -5.78
N ARG A 125 23.51 2.58 -6.86
CA ARG A 125 24.13 3.46 -7.88
C ARG A 125 23.34 4.74 -8.14
N ARG A 126 22.36 5.06 -7.30
CA ARG A 126 21.58 6.31 -7.41
C ARG A 126 21.41 6.93 -6.05
N ASN A 127 21.59 8.23 -6.00
CA ASN A 127 21.33 9.01 -4.80
C ASN A 127 19.83 8.95 -4.46
N ASN A 128 19.53 8.83 -3.19
CA ASN A 128 18.17 8.87 -2.66
C ASN A 128 18.08 10.01 -1.64
N PHE A 129 17.59 11.16 -2.09
CA PHE A 129 17.55 12.36 -1.27
C PHE A 129 16.30 12.47 -0.43
N LEU A 130 16.49 12.69 0.86
CA LEU A 130 15.49 13.22 1.77
C LEU A 130 15.60 14.74 1.78
N ALA A 131 14.53 15.44 1.48
CA ALA A 131 14.48 16.89 1.52
C ALA A 131 13.62 17.39 2.68
N GLY A 132 14.16 18.30 3.48
CA GLY A 132 13.43 19.04 4.52
C GLY A 132 13.21 20.49 4.07
N VAL A 133 12.01 21.01 4.24
CA VAL A 133 11.67 22.40 3.93
C VAL A 133 11.09 23.07 5.19
N CYS A 134 11.64 24.23 5.54
CA CYS A 134 11.17 25.03 6.66
C CYS A 134 10.75 26.41 6.17
N PHE A 135 9.52 26.82 6.48
CA PHE A 135 8.99 28.13 6.12
C PHE A 135 9.15 29.10 7.28
N GLY A 136 9.94 30.14 7.10
CA GLY A 136 10.05 31.27 8.02
C GLY A 136 9.27 32.49 7.53
N PRO A 137 9.16 33.55 8.34
CA PRO A 137 8.35 34.73 7.99
C PRO A 137 8.82 35.48 6.74
N LYS A 138 10.11 35.41 6.40
CA LYS A 138 10.73 36.13 5.27
C LYS A 138 11.64 35.25 4.39
N GLN A 139 11.79 33.97 4.74
CA GLN A 139 12.71 33.06 4.04
C GLN A 139 12.22 31.63 4.13
N VAL A 140 12.67 30.81 3.19
CA VAL A 140 12.47 29.36 3.18
C VAL A 140 13.82 28.68 3.32
N GLY A 141 13.97 27.82 4.31
CA GLY A 141 15.13 26.95 4.47
C GLY A 141 14.88 25.61 3.80
N MET A 142 15.89 25.10 3.10
CA MET A 142 15.86 23.75 2.52
C MET A 142 17.13 22.99 2.90
N ALA A 143 16.97 21.73 3.23
CA ALA A 143 18.08 20.81 3.50
C ALA A 143 17.86 19.51 2.72
N PHE A 144 18.95 18.92 2.26
CA PHE A 144 18.94 17.64 1.55
C PHE A 144 19.93 16.69 2.23
N LEU A 145 19.50 15.45 2.41
CA LEU A 145 20.31 14.36 2.90
C LEU A 145 20.24 13.21 1.89
N ASP A 146 21.40 12.74 1.44
CA ASP A 146 21.46 11.49 0.69
C ASP A 146 21.46 10.32 1.66
N ILE A 147 20.40 9.49 1.61
CA ILE A 147 20.24 8.34 2.50
C ILE A 147 20.72 7.03 1.87
N SER A 148 21.29 7.08 0.67
CA SER A 148 21.83 5.90 -0.05
C SER A 148 23.29 5.60 0.26
N THR A 149 23.93 6.44 1.05
CA THR A 149 25.35 6.31 1.41
C THR A 149 25.55 5.82 2.83
#